data_aa862101e074c3e2d2223aa320ad2b32
#
_entry.id   aa862101e074c3e2d2223aa320ad2b32
#
_cell.length_a   1.000
_cell.length_b   1.000
_cell.length_c   1.000
_cell.angle_alpha   90.00
_cell.angle_beta   90.00
_cell.angle_gamma   90.00
#
_symmetry.space_group_name_H-M   'P 1'
#
loop_
_entity.id
_entity.type
_entity.pdbx_description
1 polymer ?
#
loop_
_entity_poly.entity_id
_entity_poly.type
_entity_poly.pdbx_seq_one_letter_code
_entity_poly.pdbx_strand_id
1 'polypeptide(L)'
;MRKYNFHRMNTNILQTLVTAMQRRLAALPQRLRPFTTEFDELPKNLMLTGARGCGKSTFLLHHSQGRRLLYFSADNPKIIGEPLYDLVSSVFMLGYEGVIIDEIHYASNWSIHLKALYDDYPGKIIWISDSSSLVLRDGKADLSRRYVAIQMPLMSFREFLYLETGQIYPKYKLGDTILPTQPDAELLNHFLNYRSYGTRPFYQEKDFEVRYMAIIDKILNNDIPFFLPSISENNLRVMRAIIGTLANSSIPRVQVTSLCSGWGIGAEKLYQLLFVMESVDLLKIVKYPNDTKARSTGAKMLFADPCAYKVLNADQGTEREAYTCLLYTSPSPRDGATS
;
A
#
# COMPACT_ATOMS: atom_id res chain seq x y z
N MET A 1 -32.88 9.19 31.06
CA MET A 1 -32.64 7.93 30.31
C MET A 1 -32.75 8.19 28.83
N ARG A 2 -31.65 8.40 28.13
CA ARG A 2 -31.63 8.46 26.65
C ARG A 2 -31.77 7.04 26.13
N LYS A 3 -32.86 6.73 25.43
CA LYS A 3 -33.05 5.48 24.69
C LYS A 3 -31.94 5.44 23.60
N TYR A 4 -30.92 4.61 23.78
CA TYR A 4 -30.01 4.23 22.73
C TYR A 4 -30.83 3.42 21.72
N ASN A 5 -31.24 4.04 20.64
CA ASN A 5 -31.69 3.32 19.46
C ASN A 5 -30.49 2.60 18.87
N PHE A 6 -30.27 1.35 19.27
CA PHE A 6 -29.38 0.46 18.56
C PHE A 6 -29.89 0.35 17.13
N HIS A 7 -29.21 1.00 16.21
CA HIS A 7 -29.42 0.76 14.78
C HIS A 7 -29.00 -0.70 14.54
N ARG A 8 -29.98 -1.61 14.52
CA ARG A 8 -29.77 -2.97 14.03
C ARG A 8 -29.27 -2.84 12.59
N MET A 9 -28.06 -3.32 12.32
CA MET A 9 -27.57 -3.41 10.95
C MET A 9 -28.64 -4.08 10.10
N ASN A 10 -29.04 -3.42 9.02
CA ASN A 10 -30.07 -3.93 8.13
C ASN A 10 -29.62 -5.30 7.61
N THR A 11 -30.43 -6.33 7.82
CA THR A 11 -30.15 -7.72 7.40
C THR A 11 -29.72 -7.79 5.92
N ASN A 12 -30.26 -6.91 5.10
CA ASN A 12 -29.89 -6.75 3.69
C ASN A 12 -28.45 -6.29 3.46
N ILE A 13 -27.94 -5.39 4.30
CA ILE A 13 -26.54 -4.92 4.23
C ILE A 13 -25.61 -6.09 4.58
N LEU A 14 -25.86 -6.74 5.72
CA LEU A 14 -25.06 -7.89 6.15
C LEU A 14 -24.99 -8.98 5.06
N GLN A 15 -26.14 -9.36 4.51
CA GLN A 15 -26.18 -10.41 3.47
C GLN A 15 -25.43 -10.01 2.22
N THR A 16 -25.47 -8.72 1.85
CA THR A 16 -24.67 -8.18 0.74
C THR A 16 -23.18 -8.30 1.03
N LEU A 17 -22.72 -7.92 2.24
CA LEU A 17 -21.31 -7.98 2.62
C LEU A 17 -20.81 -9.44 2.68
N VAL A 18 -21.59 -10.35 3.24
CA VAL A 18 -21.27 -11.78 3.27
C VAL A 18 -21.14 -12.36 1.87
N THR A 19 -22.10 -12.05 0.99
CA THR A 19 -22.05 -12.51 -0.41
C THR A 19 -20.83 -11.95 -1.14
N ALA A 20 -20.50 -10.68 -0.93
CA ALA A 20 -19.33 -10.04 -1.52
C ALA A 20 -18.03 -10.69 -1.02
N MET A 21 -17.93 -10.97 0.27
CA MET A 21 -16.79 -11.69 0.85
C MET A 21 -16.64 -13.10 0.27
N GLN A 22 -17.73 -13.87 0.19
CA GLN A 22 -17.70 -15.21 -0.38
C GLN A 22 -17.20 -15.24 -1.83
N ARG A 23 -17.64 -14.27 -2.66
CA ARG A 23 -17.15 -14.13 -4.03
C ARG A 23 -15.65 -13.82 -4.07
N ARG A 24 -15.15 -12.97 -3.18
CA ARG A 24 -13.72 -12.64 -3.09
C ARG A 24 -12.89 -13.83 -2.61
N LEU A 25 -13.39 -14.61 -1.64
CA LEU A 25 -12.73 -15.83 -1.18
C LEU A 25 -12.65 -16.88 -2.29
N ALA A 26 -13.74 -17.05 -3.07
CA ALA A 26 -13.76 -17.96 -4.21
C ALA A 26 -12.84 -17.52 -5.36
N ALA A 27 -12.55 -16.24 -5.45
CA ALA A 27 -11.66 -15.66 -6.47
C ALA A 27 -10.19 -15.54 -6.02
N LEU A 28 -9.84 -16.07 -4.85
CA LEU A 28 -8.44 -16.07 -4.40
C LEU A 28 -7.58 -16.87 -5.38
N PRO A 29 -6.38 -16.35 -5.75
CA PRO A 29 -5.49 -17.07 -6.66
C PRO A 29 -4.99 -18.36 -6.02
N GLN A 30 -4.79 -19.40 -6.83
CA GLN A 30 -4.26 -20.69 -6.36
C GLN A 30 -2.84 -20.56 -5.82
N ARG A 31 -2.04 -19.68 -6.42
CA ARG A 31 -0.67 -19.41 -6.00
C ARG A 31 -0.59 -18.00 -5.41
N LEU A 32 -0.26 -17.92 -4.15
CA LEU A 32 -0.15 -16.68 -3.39
C LEU A 32 1.29 -16.19 -3.35
N ARG A 33 1.49 -14.89 -3.15
CA ARG A 33 2.81 -14.34 -2.86
C ARG A 33 3.41 -15.03 -1.63
N PRO A 34 4.71 -15.40 -1.66
CA PRO A 34 5.41 -15.93 -0.47
C PRO A 34 5.25 -15.07 0.78
N PHE A 35 5.24 -13.75 0.64
CA PHE A 35 4.93 -12.83 1.76
C PHE A 35 3.63 -13.23 2.48
N THR A 36 2.59 -13.64 1.75
CA THR A 36 1.31 -14.03 2.36
C THR A 36 1.44 -15.29 3.20
N THR A 37 2.26 -16.23 2.78
CA THR A 37 2.41 -17.54 3.44
C THR A 37 3.55 -17.59 4.46
N GLU A 38 4.30 -16.50 4.64
CA GLU A 38 5.36 -16.40 5.67
C GLU A 38 4.82 -16.20 7.10
N PHE A 39 3.53 -15.89 7.24
CA PHE A 39 2.88 -15.68 8.53
C PHE A 39 1.98 -16.87 8.89
N ASP A 40 2.36 -17.62 9.92
CA ASP A 40 1.54 -18.73 10.44
C ASP A 40 0.30 -18.19 11.17
N GLU A 41 0.46 -17.14 11.96
CA GLU A 41 -0.63 -16.48 12.68
C GLU A 41 -0.48 -14.96 12.61
N LEU A 42 -1.62 -14.28 12.48
CA LEU A 42 -1.69 -12.83 12.54
C LEU A 42 -2.11 -12.35 13.94
N PRO A 43 -1.60 -11.18 14.38
CA PRO A 43 -2.08 -10.57 15.61
C PRO A 43 -3.58 -10.29 15.55
N LYS A 44 -4.26 -10.34 16.72
CA LYS A 44 -5.70 -10.08 16.79
C LYS A 44 -6.07 -8.71 16.25
N ASN A 45 -5.24 -7.72 16.51
CA ASN A 45 -5.44 -6.36 16.02
C ASN A 45 -4.27 -5.99 15.10
N LEU A 46 -4.57 -5.91 13.81
CA LEU A 46 -3.59 -5.71 12.75
C LEU A 46 -3.94 -4.49 11.91
N MET A 47 -2.92 -3.70 11.60
CA MET A 47 -2.96 -2.64 10.60
C MET A 47 -2.00 -3.00 9.47
N LEU A 48 -2.55 -3.38 8.30
CA LEU A 48 -1.79 -3.74 7.11
C LEU A 48 -1.73 -2.56 6.15
N THR A 49 -0.53 -2.07 5.87
CA THR A 49 -0.31 -0.98 4.91
C THR A 49 0.54 -1.45 3.74
N GLY A 50 0.58 -0.67 2.68
CA GLY A 50 1.41 -0.92 1.51
C GLY A 50 0.78 -0.35 0.25
N ALA A 51 1.57 -0.24 -0.81
CA ALA A 51 1.17 0.36 -2.06
C ALA A 51 -0.15 -0.22 -2.61
N ARG A 52 -0.93 0.61 -3.30
CA ARG A 52 -2.18 0.17 -3.94
C ARG A 52 -1.89 -0.95 -4.96
N GLY A 53 -2.63 -2.06 -4.87
CA GLY A 53 -2.46 -3.22 -5.74
C GLY A 53 -1.31 -4.18 -5.35
N CYS A 54 -0.66 -4.03 -4.18
CA CYS A 54 0.37 -4.97 -3.72
C CYS A 54 -0.18 -6.31 -3.17
N GLY A 55 -1.52 -6.43 -2.99
CA GLY A 55 -2.18 -7.68 -2.57
C GLY A 55 -2.69 -7.71 -1.13
N LYS A 56 -2.85 -6.56 -0.44
CA LYS A 56 -3.32 -6.49 0.95
C LYS A 56 -4.64 -7.22 1.22
N SER A 57 -5.64 -6.97 0.38
CA SER A 57 -6.97 -7.62 0.53
C SER A 57 -6.86 -9.14 0.36
N THR A 58 -6.03 -9.61 -0.58
CA THR A 58 -5.74 -11.04 -0.79
C THR A 58 -5.08 -11.66 0.45
N PHE A 59 -4.09 -10.97 1.02
CA PHE A 59 -3.41 -11.36 2.25
C PHE A 59 -4.42 -11.55 3.40
N LEU A 60 -5.25 -10.56 3.68
CA LEU A 60 -6.21 -10.61 4.78
C LEU A 60 -7.29 -11.67 4.56
N LEU A 61 -7.81 -11.80 3.33
CA LEU A 61 -8.79 -12.81 2.98
C LEU A 61 -8.22 -14.23 3.08
N HIS A 62 -6.97 -14.44 2.69
CA HIS A 62 -6.31 -15.74 2.86
C HIS A 62 -6.28 -16.15 4.34
N HIS A 63 -5.81 -15.28 5.22
CA HIS A 63 -5.72 -15.56 6.66
C HIS A 63 -7.07 -15.60 7.38
N SER A 64 -8.15 -15.16 6.73
CA SER A 64 -9.51 -15.28 7.28
C SER A 64 -10.14 -16.65 7.07
N GLN A 65 -9.55 -17.51 6.23
CA GLN A 65 -10.08 -18.84 5.96
C GLN A 65 -10.14 -19.67 7.24
N GLY A 66 -11.25 -20.38 7.43
CA GLY A 66 -11.49 -21.18 8.64
C GLY A 66 -11.91 -20.39 9.88
N ARG A 67 -12.01 -19.05 9.79
CA ARG A 67 -12.44 -18.15 10.87
C ARG A 67 -13.77 -17.48 10.51
N ARG A 68 -14.59 -17.19 11.51
CA ARG A 68 -15.85 -16.44 11.31
C ARG A 68 -15.60 -14.93 11.35
N LEU A 69 -14.88 -14.42 10.34
CA LEU A 69 -14.63 -13.00 10.14
C LEU A 69 -15.57 -12.44 9.06
N LEU A 70 -15.92 -11.15 9.14
CA LEU A 70 -16.63 -10.43 8.10
C LEU A 70 -15.70 -9.43 7.43
N TYR A 71 -15.55 -9.54 6.11
CA TYR A 71 -14.80 -8.57 5.29
C TYR A 71 -15.73 -7.53 4.69
N PHE A 72 -15.33 -6.27 4.79
CA PHE A 72 -15.92 -5.17 4.02
C PHE A 72 -14.89 -4.07 3.74
N SER A 73 -15.13 -3.29 2.68
CA SER A 73 -14.33 -2.11 2.38
C SER A 73 -15.08 -0.86 2.81
N ALA A 74 -14.40 0.06 3.49
CA ALA A 74 -15.00 1.28 4.01
C ALA A 74 -15.47 2.25 2.90
N ASP A 75 -14.99 2.09 1.66
CA ASP A 75 -15.45 2.82 0.47
C ASP A 75 -16.74 2.23 -0.15
N ASN A 76 -17.32 1.18 0.44
CA ASN A 76 -18.53 0.57 -0.10
C ASN A 76 -19.73 1.55 0.02
N PRO A 77 -20.42 1.89 -1.08
CA PRO A 77 -21.53 2.85 -1.07
C PRO A 77 -22.67 2.51 -0.13
N LYS A 78 -22.82 1.25 0.28
CA LYS A 78 -23.88 0.82 1.22
C LYS A 78 -23.57 1.07 2.69
N ILE A 79 -22.31 1.33 3.01
CA ILE A 79 -21.85 1.54 4.39
C ILE A 79 -21.10 2.85 4.58
N ILE A 80 -20.73 3.52 3.49
CA ILE A 80 -20.07 4.82 3.55
C ILE A 80 -20.96 5.81 4.29
N GLY A 81 -20.40 6.48 5.31
CA GLY A 81 -21.17 7.40 6.18
C GLY A 81 -21.81 6.74 7.41
N GLU A 82 -21.89 5.41 7.50
CA GLU A 82 -22.29 4.72 8.71
C GLU A 82 -21.20 4.82 9.79
N PRO A 83 -21.56 5.05 11.06
CA PRO A 83 -20.58 5.03 12.14
C PRO A 83 -19.91 3.66 12.25
N LEU A 84 -18.60 3.61 12.04
CA LEU A 84 -17.84 2.37 12.04
C LEU A 84 -18.02 1.54 13.32
N TYR A 85 -18.08 2.22 14.48
CA TYR A 85 -18.31 1.55 15.76
C TYR A 85 -19.63 0.77 15.78
N ASP A 86 -20.72 1.38 15.34
CA ASP A 86 -22.06 0.76 15.35
C ASP A 86 -22.14 -0.42 14.38
N LEU A 87 -21.56 -0.24 13.20
CA LEU A 87 -21.48 -1.30 12.19
C LEU A 87 -20.73 -2.53 12.73
N VAL A 88 -19.53 -2.33 13.26
CA VAL A 88 -18.68 -3.43 13.76
C VAL A 88 -19.27 -4.07 15.02
N SER A 89 -19.82 -3.28 15.94
CA SER A 89 -20.51 -3.79 17.13
C SER A 89 -21.69 -4.69 16.76
N SER A 90 -22.46 -4.30 15.74
CA SER A 90 -23.56 -5.12 15.22
C SER A 90 -23.07 -6.46 14.65
N VAL A 91 -21.92 -6.48 13.96
CA VAL A 91 -21.28 -7.71 13.47
C VAL A 91 -20.88 -8.62 14.63
N PHE A 92 -20.30 -8.06 15.69
CA PHE A 92 -19.90 -8.84 16.87
C PHE A 92 -21.10 -9.44 17.61
N MET A 93 -22.22 -8.70 17.72
CA MET A 93 -23.48 -9.19 18.30
C MET A 93 -24.08 -10.36 17.50
N LEU A 94 -23.81 -10.45 16.19
CA LEU A 94 -24.22 -11.57 15.35
C LEU A 94 -23.29 -12.80 15.48
N GLY A 95 -22.36 -12.76 16.42
CA GLY A 95 -21.48 -13.89 16.74
C GLY A 95 -20.26 -14.03 15.86
N TYR A 96 -19.88 -13.00 15.09
CA TYR A 96 -18.60 -13.00 14.37
C TYR A 96 -17.44 -12.90 15.36
N GLU A 97 -16.34 -13.59 15.05
CA GLU A 97 -15.09 -13.55 15.82
C GLU A 97 -14.34 -12.23 15.59
N GLY A 98 -14.55 -11.61 14.44
CA GLY A 98 -13.88 -10.38 14.07
C GLY A 98 -14.33 -9.81 12.74
N VAL A 99 -13.61 -8.76 12.34
CA VAL A 99 -13.84 -8.04 11.09
C VAL A 99 -12.54 -7.78 10.36
N ILE A 100 -12.65 -7.66 9.04
CA ILE A 100 -11.61 -7.15 8.15
C ILE A 100 -12.17 -5.90 7.48
N ILE A 101 -11.51 -4.76 7.71
CA ILE A 101 -11.93 -3.45 7.19
C ILE A 101 -10.87 -2.96 6.22
N ASP A 102 -11.17 -3.00 4.94
CA ASP A 102 -10.28 -2.53 3.88
C ASP A 102 -10.50 -1.04 3.60
N GLU A 103 -9.46 -0.33 3.13
CA GLU A 103 -9.48 1.11 2.83
C GLU A 103 -10.05 1.94 4.01
N ILE A 104 -9.52 1.72 5.21
CA ILE A 104 -10.05 2.26 6.48
C ILE A 104 -10.21 3.78 6.48
N HIS A 105 -9.40 4.51 5.70
CA HIS A 105 -9.46 5.96 5.62
C HIS A 105 -10.82 6.51 5.15
N TYR A 106 -11.61 5.74 4.42
CA TYR A 106 -12.96 6.17 4.01
C TYR A 106 -13.96 6.20 5.18
N ALA A 107 -13.65 5.57 6.32
CA ALA A 107 -14.49 5.65 7.51
C ALA A 107 -14.20 6.94 8.30
N SER A 108 -15.20 7.78 8.50
CA SER A 108 -15.06 9.01 9.30
C SER A 108 -14.65 8.69 10.74
N ASN A 109 -13.70 9.46 11.29
CA ASN A 109 -13.23 9.29 12.69
C ASN A 109 -12.75 7.85 13.02
N TRP A 110 -12.26 7.12 12.01
CA TRP A 110 -11.91 5.70 12.12
C TRP A 110 -10.99 5.38 13.31
N SER A 111 -10.01 6.23 13.64
CA SER A 111 -9.06 5.99 14.73
C SER A 111 -9.75 6.01 16.11
N ILE A 112 -10.72 6.90 16.31
CA ILE A 112 -11.52 6.97 17.53
C ILE A 112 -12.40 5.74 17.66
N HIS A 113 -13.06 5.34 16.56
CA HIS A 113 -13.91 4.15 16.52
C HIS A 113 -13.11 2.86 16.78
N LEU A 114 -11.92 2.72 16.16
CA LEU A 114 -11.06 1.55 16.38
C LEU A 114 -10.55 1.46 17.81
N LYS A 115 -10.24 2.61 18.44
CA LYS A 115 -9.86 2.65 19.86
C LYS A 115 -11.00 2.15 20.75
N ALA A 116 -12.20 2.68 20.56
CA ALA A 116 -13.37 2.25 21.31
C ALA A 116 -13.68 0.76 21.10
N LEU A 117 -13.62 0.27 19.85
CA LEU A 117 -13.84 -1.14 19.55
C LEU A 117 -12.81 -2.06 20.21
N TYR A 118 -11.54 -1.65 20.24
CA TYR A 118 -10.50 -2.39 20.94
C TYR A 118 -10.76 -2.47 22.45
N ASP A 119 -11.14 -1.35 23.07
CA ASP A 119 -11.34 -1.24 24.51
C ASP A 119 -12.67 -1.97 24.93
N ASP A 120 -13.74 -1.90 24.14
CA ASP A 120 -15.06 -2.46 24.46
C ASP A 120 -15.21 -3.95 24.08
N TYR A 121 -14.43 -4.45 23.13
CA TYR A 121 -14.51 -5.84 22.63
C TYR A 121 -13.16 -6.59 22.76
N PRO A 122 -12.64 -6.77 23.99
CA PRO A 122 -11.38 -7.47 24.19
C PRO A 122 -11.48 -8.92 23.69
N GLY A 123 -10.53 -9.32 22.87
CA GLY A 123 -10.49 -10.67 22.31
C GLY A 123 -11.08 -10.81 20.92
N LYS A 124 -11.79 -9.82 20.40
CA LYS A 124 -12.22 -9.80 18.99
C LYS A 124 -11.07 -9.51 18.06
N ILE A 125 -11.16 -10.02 16.83
CA ILE A 125 -10.17 -9.81 15.79
C ILE A 125 -10.58 -8.57 14.98
N ILE A 126 -9.68 -7.60 14.86
CA ILE A 126 -9.91 -6.40 14.05
C ILE A 126 -8.70 -6.20 13.15
N TRP A 127 -8.85 -6.58 11.89
CA TRP A 127 -7.83 -6.36 10.87
C TRP A 127 -8.25 -5.22 9.98
N ILE A 128 -7.37 -4.27 9.82
CA ILE A 128 -7.60 -3.12 8.93
C ILE A 128 -6.51 -3.05 7.88
N SER A 129 -6.85 -2.52 6.71
CA SER A 129 -5.87 -2.23 5.66
C SER A 129 -6.04 -0.85 5.07
N ASP A 130 -4.93 -0.32 4.57
CA ASP A 130 -4.90 0.95 3.87
C ASP A 130 -3.79 0.97 2.81
N SER A 131 -4.02 1.77 1.75
CA SER A 131 -3.06 1.94 0.67
C SER A 131 -2.06 3.07 0.91
N SER A 132 -2.20 3.83 2.00
CA SER A 132 -1.35 4.98 2.29
C SER A 132 -0.72 4.91 3.67
N SER A 133 0.55 5.28 3.77
CA SER A 133 1.22 5.47 5.05
C SER A 133 0.77 6.76 5.78
N LEU A 134 0.07 7.67 5.10
CA LEU A 134 -0.49 8.89 5.71
C LEU A 134 -1.52 8.55 6.79
N VAL A 135 -2.34 7.53 6.56
CA VAL A 135 -3.32 7.02 7.55
C VAL A 135 -2.63 6.66 8.86
N LEU A 136 -1.46 6.06 8.79
CA LEU A 136 -0.71 5.69 9.98
C LEU A 136 -0.24 6.90 10.80
N ARG A 137 -0.06 8.07 10.20
CA ARG A 137 0.46 9.24 10.91
C ARG A 137 -0.62 9.92 11.73
N ASP A 138 -1.84 10.03 11.21
CA ASP A 138 -2.95 10.67 11.94
C ASP A 138 -3.50 9.78 13.06
N GLY A 139 -3.44 8.45 12.90
CA GLY A 139 -3.92 7.49 13.90
C GLY A 139 -2.84 6.86 14.80
N LYS A 140 -1.55 7.00 14.46
CA LYS A 140 -0.45 6.28 15.14
C LYS A 140 -0.33 6.54 16.62
N ALA A 141 -0.51 7.77 17.07
CA ALA A 141 -0.30 8.12 18.48
C ALA A 141 -1.27 7.36 19.42
N ASP A 142 -2.51 7.15 18.97
CA ASP A 142 -3.56 6.52 19.77
C ASP A 142 -3.66 4.99 19.58
N LEU A 143 -3.27 4.48 18.40
CA LEU A 143 -3.44 3.07 18.03
C LEU A 143 -2.14 2.25 18.09
N SER A 144 -0.97 2.87 18.20
CA SER A 144 0.34 2.19 18.17
C SER A 144 0.55 1.13 19.25
N ARG A 145 -0.13 1.26 20.39
CA ARG A 145 -0.11 0.27 21.47
C ARG A 145 -1.18 -0.82 21.33
N ARG A 146 -2.15 -0.61 20.43
CA ARG A 146 -3.33 -1.47 20.27
C ARG A 146 -3.27 -2.34 19.04
N TYR A 147 -2.66 -1.84 17.98
CA TYR A 147 -2.58 -2.50 16.69
C TYR A 147 -1.13 -2.76 16.27
N VAL A 148 -0.84 -3.96 15.84
CA VAL A 148 0.44 -4.29 15.22
C VAL A 148 0.42 -3.81 13.78
N ALA A 149 1.39 -2.97 13.41
CA ALA A 149 1.51 -2.47 12.05
C ALA A 149 2.42 -3.40 11.23
N ILE A 150 1.90 -3.89 10.11
CA ILE A 150 2.67 -4.64 9.11
C ILE A 150 2.63 -3.84 7.81
N GLN A 151 3.80 -3.62 7.21
CA GLN A 151 3.92 -3.01 5.90
C GLN A 151 4.15 -4.09 4.84
N MET A 152 3.21 -4.21 3.90
CA MET A 152 3.33 -5.10 2.75
C MET A 152 4.14 -4.42 1.65
N PRO A 153 5.34 -4.93 1.31
CA PRO A 153 6.19 -4.32 0.29
C PRO A 153 5.65 -4.59 -1.11
N LEU A 154 6.19 -3.89 -2.10
CA LEU A 154 6.08 -4.30 -3.50
C LEU A 154 6.64 -5.72 -3.65
N MET A 155 6.18 -6.43 -4.66
CA MET A 155 6.61 -7.80 -4.91
C MET A 155 8.10 -7.84 -5.30
N SER A 156 8.86 -8.67 -4.63
CA SER A 156 10.27 -8.92 -4.94
C SER A 156 10.43 -9.80 -6.18
N PHE A 157 11.62 -9.78 -6.82
CA PHE A 157 11.89 -10.66 -7.94
C PHE A 157 11.75 -12.15 -7.59
N ARG A 158 12.12 -12.55 -6.38
CA ARG A 158 11.92 -13.93 -5.91
C ARG A 158 10.46 -14.34 -5.79
N GLU A 159 9.60 -13.44 -5.33
CA GLU A 159 8.15 -13.68 -5.28
C GLU A 159 7.57 -13.76 -6.69
N PHE A 160 8.02 -12.89 -7.60
CA PHE A 160 7.63 -12.94 -9.01
C PHE A 160 8.02 -14.28 -9.64
N LEU A 161 9.28 -14.73 -9.48
CA LEU A 161 9.73 -16.03 -9.94
C LEU A 161 8.88 -17.18 -9.39
N TYR A 162 8.57 -17.14 -8.10
CA TYR A 162 7.69 -18.13 -7.51
C TYR A 162 6.29 -18.13 -8.13
N LEU A 163 5.71 -16.97 -8.39
CA LEU A 163 4.40 -16.88 -9.04
C LEU A 163 4.42 -17.41 -10.47
N GLU A 164 5.51 -17.18 -11.20
CA GLU A 164 5.69 -17.67 -12.58
C GLU A 164 5.97 -19.18 -12.63
N THR A 165 6.98 -19.62 -11.89
CA THR A 165 7.54 -20.96 -12.05
C THR A 165 7.05 -21.98 -11.01
N GLY A 166 6.57 -21.51 -9.84
CA GLY A 166 6.28 -22.32 -8.66
C GLY A 166 7.52 -22.73 -7.86
N GLN A 167 8.71 -22.31 -8.27
CA GLN A 167 9.96 -22.67 -7.62
C GLN A 167 10.35 -21.61 -6.57
N ILE A 168 10.78 -22.05 -5.39
CA ILE A 168 11.31 -21.18 -4.35
C ILE A 168 12.81 -21.05 -4.51
N TYR A 169 13.26 -19.88 -4.89
CA TYR A 169 14.69 -19.58 -5.02
C TYR A 169 15.27 -19.20 -3.64
N PRO A 170 16.49 -19.67 -3.31
CA PRO A 170 17.13 -19.36 -2.03
C PRO A 170 17.48 -17.86 -1.91
N LYS A 171 17.59 -17.40 -0.66
CA LYS A 171 18.14 -16.06 -0.36
C LYS A 171 19.67 -16.18 -0.28
N TYR A 172 20.36 -15.34 -1.02
CA TYR A 172 21.82 -15.22 -0.94
C TYR A 172 22.15 -13.88 -0.29
N LYS A 173 23.15 -13.89 0.59
CA LYS A 173 23.74 -12.64 1.09
C LYS A 173 24.78 -12.15 0.08
N LEU A 174 24.88 -10.84 -0.09
CA LEU A 174 25.92 -10.25 -0.91
C LEU A 174 27.29 -10.63 -0.33
N GLY A 175 28.14 -11.30 -1.12
CA GLY A 175 29.44 -11.83 -0.67
C GLY A 175 29.49 -13.34 -0.36
N ASP A 176 28.35 -14.01 -0.17
CA ASP A 176 28.31 -15.45 0.10
C ASP A 176 28.38 -16.32 -1.17
N THR A 177 28.30 -15.71 -2.35
CA THR A 177 28.16 -16.45 -3.59
C THR A 177 29.21 -16.04 -4.60
N ILE A 178 29.92 -17.02 -5.16
CA ILE A 178 30.60 -16.87 -6.45
C ILE A 178 29.51 -16.70 -7.49
N LEU A 179 29.32 -15.47 -7.97
CA LEU A 179 28.35 -15.20 -9.02
C LEU A 179 28.72 -16.05 -10.23
N PRO A 180 27.76 -16.78 -10.83
CA PRO A 180 28.03 -17.49 -12.08
C PRO A 180 28.53 -16.50 -13.14
N THR A 181 29.52 -16.88 -13.91
CA THR A 181 30.15 -16.05 -14.94
C THR A 181 29.21 -15.68 -16.07
N GLN A 182 28.12 -16.43 -16.23
CA GLN A 182 27.03 -16.12 -17.16
C GLN A 182 25.67 -16.37 -16.46
N PRO A 183 24.76 -15.39 -16.51
CA PRO A 183 23.40 -15.61 -16.03
C PRO A 183 22.68 -16.60 -16.94
N ASP A 184 21.83 -17.44 -16.35
CA ASP A 184 20.89 -18.28 -17.09
C ASP A 184 19.98 -17.39 -17.95
N ALA A 185 19.85 -17.73 -19.24
CA ALA A 185 19.05 -16.96 -20.18
C ALA A 185 17.57 -16.91 -19.80
N GLU A 186 17.04 -17.97 -19.20
CA GLU A 186 15.66 -18.04 -18.72
C GLU A 186 15.46 -17.09 -17.51
N LEU A 187 16.38 -17.15 -16.55
CA LEU A 187 16.37 -16.25 -15.39
C LEU A 187 16.48 -14.77 -15.79
N LEU A 188 17.33 -14.49 -16.79
CA LEU A 188 17.45 -13.13 -17.34
C LEU A 188 16.14 -12.67 -17.99
N ASN A 189 15.47 -13.52 -18.74
CA ASN A 189 14.16 -13.24 -19.33
C ASN A 189 13.11 -12.93 -18.25
N HIS A 190 13.05 -13.74 -17.20
CA HIS A 190 12.17 -13.48 -16.06
C HIS A 190 12.49 -12.14 -15.39
N PHE A 191 13.77 -11.79 -15.26
CA PHE A 191 14.16 -10.51 -14.69
C PHE A 191 13.74 -9.31 -15.56
N LEU A 192 13.86 -9.42 -16.89
CA LEU A 192 13.39 -8.39 -17.81
C LEU A 192 11.86 -8.19 -17.72
N ASN A 193 11.13 -9.29 -17.62
CA ASN A 193 9.69 -9.27 -17.40
C ASN A 193 9.33 -8.63 -16.06
N TYR A 194 10.00 -9.04 -14.97
CA TYR A 194 9.83 -8.45 -13.66
C TYR A 194 10.06 -6.94 -13.67
N ARG A 195 11.10 -6.47 -14.33
CA ARG A 195 11.38 -5.04 -14.51
C ARG A 195 10.24 -4.30 -15.20
N SER A 196 9.57 -4.93 -16.12
CA SER A 196 8.52 -4.27 -16.92
C SER A 196 7.19 -4.17 -16.17
N TYR A 197 6.81 -5.20 -15.36
CA TYR A 197 5.49 -5.29 -14.74
C TYR A 197 5.44 -6.12 -13.45
N GLY A 198 6.52 -6.71 -13.00
CA GLY A 198 6.53 -7.75 -11.97
C GLY A 198 6.46 -7.29 -10.53
N THR A 199 6.38 -6.00 -10.23
CA THR A 199 6.36 -5.48 -8.85
C THR A 199 5.00 -5.63 -8.17
N ARG A 200 3.93 -5.95 -8.91
CA ARG A 200 2.56 -6.06 -8.41
C ARG A 200 1.88 -7.35 -8.88
N PRO A 201 1.13 -8.06 -8.01
CA PRO A 201 0.52 -9.35 -8.35
C PRO A 201 -0.44 -9.33 -9.54
N PHE A 202 -1.05 -8.19 -9.86
CA PHE A 202 -1.94 -8.07 -11.01
C PHE A 202 -1.22 -7.99 -12.37
N TYR A 203 0.10 -8.19 -12.41
CA TYR A 203 0.86 -8.26 -13.67
C TYR A 203 0.34 -9.34 -14.61
N GLN A 204 -0.29 -10.38 -14.09
CA GLN A 204 -0.89 -11.47 -14.87
C GLN A 204 -2.21 -11.05 -15.57
N GLU A 205 -2.77 -9.92 -15.19
CA GLU A 205 -3.99 -9.42 -15.80
C GLU A 205 -3.68 -8.69 -17.11
N LYS A 206 -4.62 -8.78 -18.07
CA LYS A 206 -4.50 -8.01 -19.32
C LYS A 206 -4.52 -6.51 -19.00
N ASP A 207 -3.89 -5.72 -19.87
CA ASP A 207 -3.90 -4.25 -19.80
C ASP A 207 -3.20 -3.69 -18.53
N PHE A 208 -2.07 -4.30 -18.13
CA PHE A 208 -1.30 -3.88 -16.96
C PHE A 208 -1.01 -2.38 -16.94
N GLU A 209 -0.56 -1.79 -18.05
CA GLU A 209 -0.23 -0.36 -18.15
C GLU A 209 -1.45 0.53 -17.87
N VAL A 210 -2.61 0.18 -18.44
CA VAL A 210 -3.86 0.91 -18.23
C VAL A 210 -4.29 0.85 -16.78
N ARG A 211 -4.19 -0.33 -16.16
CA ARG A 211 -4.51 -0.52 -14.73
C ARG A 211 -3.55 0.22 -13.83
N TYR A 212 -2.28 0.23 -14.18
CA TYR A 212 -1.26 0.95 -13.43
C TYR A 212 -1.51 2.46 -13.48
N MET A 213 -1.80 3.02 -14.66
CA MET A 213 -2.18 4.42 -14.81
C MET A 213 -3.44 4.77 -14.01
N ALA A 214 -4.45 3.91 -14.02
CA ALA A 214 -5.65 4.09 -13.20
C ALA A 214 -5.35 4.12 -11.69
N ILE A 215 -4.33 3.38 -11.23
CA ILE A 215 -3.86 3.46 -9.84
C ILE A 215 -3.25 4.83 -9.55
N ILE A 216 -2.38 5.35 -10.42
CA ILE A 216 -1.79 6.69 -10.26
C ILE A 216 -2.90 7.75 -10.24
N ASP A 217 -3.84 7.67 -11.15
CA ASP A 217 -4.97 8.60 -11.22
C ASP A 217 -5.85 8.55 -9.97
N LYS A 218 -6.12 7.35 -9.44
CA LYS A 218 -6.88 7.20 -8.19
C LYS A 218 -6.13 7.78 -6.99
N ILE A 219 -4.82 7.59 -6.90
CA ILE A 219 -4.02 8.19 -5.85
C ILE A 219 -4.08 9.72 -5.92
N LEU A 220 -3.88 10.31 -7.10
CA LEU A 220 -3.86 11.76 -7.28
C LEU A 220 -5.24 12.39 -7.09
N ASN A 221 -6.29 11.79 -7.64
CA ASN A 221 -7.62 12.40 -7.71
C ASN A 221 -8.54 12.05 -6.55
N ASN A 222 -8.26 10.96 -5.82
CA ASN A 222 -9.11 10.49 -4.72
C ASN A 222 -8.36 10.43 -3.39
N ASP A 223 -7.25 9.67 -3.33
CA ASP A 223 -6.58 9.41 -2.04
C ASP A 223 -5.93 10.69 -1.49
N ILE A 224 -5.16 11.43 -2.30
CA ILE A 224 -4.51 12.68 -1.86
C ILE A 224 -5.52 13.76 -1.44
N PRO A 225 -6.57 14.07 -2.22
CA PRO A 225 -7.61 15.02 -1.79
C PRO A 225 -8.35 14.59 -0.53
N PHE A 226 -8.52 13.29 -0.32
CA PHE A 226 -9.12 12.78 0.91
C PHE A 226 -8.28 13.12 2.14
N PHE A 227 -6.96 12.88 2.09
CA PHE A 227 -6.03 13.19 3.20
C PHE A 227 -5.76 14.69 3.35
N LEU A 228 -5.86 15.44 2.27
CA LEU A 228 -5.61 16.87 2.21
C LEU A 228 -6.78 17.58 1.53
N PRO A 229 -7.93 17.73 2.23
CA PRO A 229 -9.10 18.40 1.65
C PRO A 229 -8.85 19.83 1.19
N SER A 230 -7.81 20.49 1.70
CA SER A 230 -7.39 21.83 1.29
C SER A 230 -6.46 21.85 0.06
N ILE A 231 -6.15 20.70 -0.54
CA ILE A 231 -5.31 20.66 -1.74
C ILE A 231 -6.04 21.30 -2.92
N SER A 232 -5.39 22.23 -3.60
CA SER A 232 -5.97 22.88 -4.77
C SER A 232 -5.75 22.04 -6.03
N GLU A 233 -6.60 22.26 -7.03
CA GLU A 233 -6.44 21.67 -8.37
C GLU A 233 -5.07 22.01 -8.97
N ASN A 234 -4.56 23.22 -8.73
CA ASN A 234 -3.22 23.61 -9.18
C ASN A 234 -2.12 22.75 -8.55
N ASN A 235 -2.25 22.38 -7.27
CA ASN A 235 -1.29 21.50 -6.61
C ASN A 235 -1.30 20.09 -7.23
N LEU A 236 -2.48 19.56 -7.60
CA LEU A 236 -2.58 18.28 -8.31
C LEU A 236 -1.94 18.35 -9.70
N ARG A 237 -2.08 19.48 -10.41
CA ARG A 237 -1.38 19.71 -11.69
C ARG A 237 0.13 19.71 -11.49
N VAL A 238 0.64 20.36 -10.44
CA VAL A 238 2.06 20.36 -10.10
C VAL A 238 2.54 18.93 -9.80
N MET A 239 1.78 18.12 -9.05
CA MET A 239 2.14 16.71 -8.81
C MET A 239 2.22 15.90 -10.11
N ARG A 240 1.29 16.08 -11.05
CA ARG A 240 1.37 15.45 -12.38
C ARG A 240 2.60 15.92 -13.16
N ALA A 241 2.93 17.21 -13.08
CA ALA A 241 4.13 17.75 -13.71
C ALA A 241 5.42 17.20 -13.09
N ILE A 242 5.45 16.95 -11.77
CA ILE A 242 6.57 16.27 -11.10
C ILE A 242 6.73 14.84 -11.65
N ILE A 243 5.65 14.09 -11.80
CA ILE A 243 5.67 12.75 -12.40
C ILE A 243 6.24 12.80 -13.83
N GLY A 244 5.74 13.72 -14.67
CA GLY A 244 6.21 13.88 -16.04
C GLY A 244 7.69 14.30 -16.11
N THR A 245 8.13 15.19 -15.23
CA THR A 245 9.54 15.59 -15.14
C THR A 245 10.43 14.42 -14.74
N LEU A 246 9.99 13.62 -13.77
CA LEU A 246 10.74 12.46 -13.32
C LEU A 246 10.83 11.39 -14.40
N ALA A 247 9.77 11.17 -15.16
CA ALA A 247 9.76 10.25 -16.30
C ALA A 247 10.75 10.66 -17.40
N ASN A 248 10.89 11.96 -17.64
CA ASN A 248 11.78 12.51 -18.71
C ASN A 248 13.19 12.88 -18.23
N SER A 249 13.55 12.62 -16.98
CA SER A 249 14.82 13.04 -16.41
C SER A 249 15.83 11.88 -16.41
N SER A 250 16.98 12.09 -17.05
CA SER A 250 18.12 11.18 -16.95
C SER A 250 18.91 11.33 -15.65
N ILE A 251 18.74 12.43 -14.92
CA ILE A 251 19.35 12.67 -13.61
C ILE A 251 18.25 13.10 -12.62
N PRO A 252 17.66 12.18 -11.89
CA PRO A 252 16.48 12.44 -11.06
C PRO A 252 16.86 13.13 -9.73
N ARG A 253 17.35 14.37 -9.80
CA ARG A 253 17.66 15.16 -8.60
C ARG A 253 16.56 16.16 -8.32
N VAL A 254 16.27 16.35 -7.04
CA VAL A 254 15.36 17.42 -6.59
C VAL A 254 16.01 18.76 -6.80
N GLN A 255 15.73 19.40 -7.92
CA GLN A 255 16.17 20.75 -8.24
C GLN A 255 15.06 21.75 -7.86
N VAL A 256 15.00 22.10 -6.57
CA VAL A 256 13.93 22.93 -6.01
C VAL A 256 13.75 24.24 -6.75
N THR A 257 14.84 24.93 -7.04
CA THR A 257 14.80 26.25 -7.71
C THR A 257 14.17 26.16 -9.10
N SER A 258 14.59 25.16 -9.89
CA SER A 258 14.08 24.94 -11.25
C SER A 258 12.60 24.53 -11.23
N LEU A 259 12.21 23.63 -10.32
CA LEU A 259 10.83 23.18 -10.19
C LEU A 259 9.92 24.32 -9.71
N CYS A 260 10.38 25.14 -8.75
CA CYS A 260 9.60 26.27 -8.25
C CYS A 260 9.39 27.35 -9.33
N SER A 261 10.43 27.73 -10.05
CA SER A 261 10.33 28.74 -11.09
C SER A 261 9.47 28.30 -12.28
N GLY A 262 9.58 27.01 -12.67
CA GLY A 262 8.81 26.46 -13.77
C GLY A 262 7.31 26.36 -13.51
N TRP A 263 6.89 26.24 -12.24
CA TRP A 263 5.47 26.03 -11.88
C TRP A 263 4.89 27.14 -11.01
N GLY A 264 5.63 28.23 -10.76
CA GLY A 264 5.14 29.38 -9.99
C GLY A 264 4.75 29.05 -8.55
N ILE A 265 5.46 28.11 -7.91
CA ILE A 265 5.19 27.72 -6.51
C ILE A 265 6.40 28.00 -5.61
N GLY A 266 6.15 28.27 -4.33
CA GLY A 266 7.21 28.44 -3.35
C GLY A 266 7.87 27.11 -2.95
N ALA A 267 9.13 27.16 -2.52
CA ALA A 267 9.91 26.00 -2.13
C ALA A 267 9.24 25.19 -0.99
N GLU A 268 8.64 25.87 -0.03
CA GLU A 268 7.94 25.20 1.07
C GLU A 268 6.76 24.34 0.58
N LYS A 269 5.98 24.90 -0.36
CA LYS A 269 4.87 24.19 -0.97
C LYS A 269 5.36 23.00 -1.78
N LEU A 270 6.43 23.14 -2.55
CA LEU A 270 7.03 22.01 -3.28
C LEU A 270 7.43 20.87 -2.33
N TYR A 271 8.10 21.16 -1.22
CA TYR A 271 8.47 20.15 -0.23
C TYR A 271 7.26 19.46 0.40
N GLN A 272 6.17 20.19 0.66
CA GLN A 272 4.92 19.60 1.13
C GLN A 272 4.34 18.62 0.09
N LEU A 273 4.32 19.00 -1.19
CA LEU A 273 3.82 18.13 -2.26
C LEU A 273 4.69 16.87 -2.42
N LEU A 274 6.01 17.01 -2.43
CA LEU A 274 6.95 15.88 -2.50
C LEU A 274 6.78 14.95 -1.31
N PHE A 275 6.61 15.49 -0.10
CA PHE A 275 6.35 14.71 1.09
C PHE A 275 5.05 13.88 0.99
N VAL A 276 3.99 14.48 0.49
CA VAL A 276 2.72 13.78 0.28
C VAL A 276 2.88 12.68 -0.76
N MET A 277 3.51 12.96 -1.89
CA MET A 277 3.75 11.97 -2.95
C MET A 277 4.62 10.80 -2.48
N GLU A 278 5.61 11.06 -1.62
CA GLU A 278 6.41 10.01 -0.98
C GLU A 278 5.56 9.18 0.00
N SER A 279 4.68 9.84 0.75
CA SER A 279 3.82 9.18 1.75
C SER A 279 2.73 8.28 1.16
N VAL A 280 2.38 8.49 -0.12
CA VAL A 280 1.43 7.63 -0.86
C VAL A 280 2.13 6.65 -1.81
N ASP A 281 3.43 6.41 -1.62
CA ASP A 281 4.24 5.50 -2.43
C ASP A 281 4.25 5.81 -3.94
N LEU A 282 4.14 7.08 -4.33
CA LEU A 282 4.39 7.54 -5.71
C LEU A 282 5.86 7.80 -5.96
N LEU A 283 6.53 8.38 -4.98
CA LEU A 283 7.94 8.76 -5.06
C LEU A 283 8.75 8.14 -3.92
N LYS A 284 10.05 8.02 -4.15
CA LYS A 284 11.07 7.73 -3.14
C LYS A 284 12.14 8.82 -3.21
N ILE A 285 12.39 9.48 -2.09
CA ILE A 285 13.43 10.51 -1.98
C ILE A 285 14.62 9.92 -1.23
N VAL A 286 15.74 9.72 -1.95
CA VAL A 286 16.97 9.17 -1.39
C VAL A 286 17.85 10.33 -0.93
N LYS A 287 17.96 10.49 0.39
CA LYS A 287 18.80 11.52 1.02
C LYS A 287 20.24 11.04 1.15
N TYR A 288 21.18 12.01 1.22
CA TYR A 288 22.56 11.66 1.56
C TYR A 288 22.64 11.14 3.00
N PRO A 289 23.52 10.18 3.28
CA PRO A 289 23.86 9.80 4.65
C PRO A 289 24.31 11.05 5.42
N ASN A 290 23.82 11.25 6.63
CA ASN A 290 24.10 12.41 7.47
C ASN A 290 23.44 13.75 7.04
N ASP A 291 22.53 13.76 6.07
CA ASP A 291 21.74 14.95 5.78
C ASP A 291 20.67 15.12 6.88
N THR A 292 21.01 15.96 7.87
CA THR A 292 20.10 16.32 8.98
C THR A 292 19.08 17.38 8.60
N LYS A 293 19.19 17.98 7.38
CA LYS A 293 18.28 19.02 6.92
C LYS A 293 16.94 18.39 6.54
N ALA A 294 15.85 18.96 7.04
CA ALA A 294 14.50 18.57 6.62
C ALA A 294 14.27 18.78 5.10
N ARG A 295 15.13 19.54 4.45
CA ARG A 295 15.10 19.94 3.04
C ARG A 295 16.33 19.41 2.33
N SER A 296 16.19 18.31 1.61
CA SER A 296 17.28 17.64 0.89
C SER A 296 17.46 18.25 -0.50
N THR A 297 18.12 19.40 -0.59
CA THR A 297 18.52 19.95 -1.89
C THR A 297 19.51 19.00 -2.57
N GLY A 298 19.19 18.54 -3.77
CA GLY A 298 20.03 17.60 -4.54
C GLY A 298 19.87 16.13 -4.18
N ALA A 299 18.94 15.78 -3.30
CA ALA A 299 18.54 14.38 -3.10
C ALA A 299 18.04 13.75 -4.41
N LYS A 300 18.27 12.45 -4.58
CA LYS A 300 17.69 11.72 -5.71
C LYS A 300 16.20 11.50 -5.48
N MET A 301 15.42 11.70 -6.53
CA MET A 301 13.97 11.46 -6.55
C MET A 301 13.70 10.35 -7.56
N LEU A 302 13.11 9.27 -7.12
CA LEU A 302 12.80 8.08 -7.92
C LEU A 302 11.31 7.78 -7.83
N PHE A 303 10.75 7.07 -8.80
CA PHE A 303 9.46 6.43 -8.59
C PHE A 303 9.61 5.36 -7.50
N ALA A 304 8.66 5.31 -6.59
CA ALA A 304 8.65 4.30 -5.52
C ALA A 304 8.47 2.89 -6.09
N ASP A 305 7.72 2.79 -7.18
CA ASP A 305 7.57 1.56 -7.95
C ASP A 305 8.34 1.66 -9.28
N PRO A 306 9.39 0.88 -9.48
CA PRO A 306 10.18 0.92 -10.71
C PRO A 306 9.40 0.59 -11.99
N CYS A 307 8.32 -0.19 -11.93
CA CYS A 307 7.48 -0.44 -13.11
C CYS A 307 6.87 0.84 -13.70
N ALA A 308 6.77 1.93 -12.90
CA ALA A 308 6.32 3.24 -13.40
C ALA A 308 7.18 3.75 -14.56
N TYR A 309 8.50 3.48 -14.55
CA TYR A 309 9.39 3.91 -15.63
C TYR A 309 9.00 3.29 -16.98
N LYS A 310 8.63 2.00 -16.98
CA LYS A 310 8.15 1.32 -18.18
C LYS A 310 6.79 1.85 -18.62
N VAL A 311 5.85 1.98 -17.70
CA VAL A 311 4.47 2.46 -17.98
C VAL A 311 4.45 3.90 -18.51
N LEU A 312 5.38 4.73 -18.02
CA LEU A 312 5.49 6.14 -18.44
C LEU A 312 6.50 6.35 -19.57
N ASN A 313 7.04 5.29 -20.18
CA ASN A 313 8.09 5.33 -21.22
C ASN A 313 9.29 6.19 -20.81
N ALA A 314 9.74 6.04 -19.57
CA ALA A 314 10.79 6.85 -18.96
C ALA A 314 12.21 6.35 -19.31
N ASP A 315 13.22 7.14 -18.90
CA ASP A 315 14.63 6.84 -19.12
C ASP A 315 15.10 5.55 -18.42
N GLN A 316 15.79 4.67 -19.14
CA GLN A 316 16.24 3.37 -18.63
C GLN A 316 17.36 3.48 -17.59
N GLY A 317 18.14 4.54 -17.59
CA GLY A 317 19.20 4.76 -16.61
C GLY A 317 18.64 4.96 -15.21
N THR A 318 17.64 5.84 -15.09
CA THR A 318 16.92 6.11 -13.83
C THR A 318 16.13 4.91 -13.35
N GLU A 319 15.57 4.13 -14.25
CA GLU A 319 14.90 2.86 -13.93
C GLU A 319 15.85 1.89 -13.18
N ARG A 320 17.10 1.72 -13.66
CA ARG A 320 18.09 0.85 -13.01
C ARG A 320 18.42 1.31 -11.60
N GLU A 321 18.56 2.62 -11.37
CA GLU A 321 18.77 3.18 -10.03
C GLU A 321 17.58 2.91 -9.11
N ALA A 322 16.34 3.06 -9.62
CA ALA A 322 15.13 2.79 -8.86
C ALA A 322 15.01 1.31 -8.46
N TYR A 323 15.35 0.37 -9.35
CA TYR A 323 15.42 -1.06 -8.99
C TYR A 323 16.46 -1.36 -7.94
N THR A 324 17.64 -0.76 -8.05
CA THR A 324 18.67 -0.89 -7.01
C THR A 324 18.16 -0.39 -5.68
N CYS A 325 17.51 0.77 -5.65
CA CYS A 325 16.90 1.31 -4.45
C CYS A 325 15.84 0.36 -3.87
N LEU A 326 14.94 -0.18 -4.68
CA LEU A 326 13.92 -1.14 -4.25
C LEU A 326 14.56 -2.40 -3.63
N LEU A 327 15.57 -2.98 -4.28
CA LEU A 327 16.22 -4.21 -3.81
C LEU A 327 16.92 -4.04 -2.48
N TYR A 328 17.52 -2.86 -2.22
CA TYR A 328 18.24 -2.59 -0.97
C TYR A 328 17.37 -2.01 0.15
N THR A 329 16.21 -1.44 -0.16
CA THR A 329 15.36 -0.76 0.83
C THR A 329 14.05 -1.47 1.11
N SER A 330 13.71 -2.54 0.38
CA SER A 330 12.53 -3.35 0.70
C SER A 330 12.75 -4.08 2.02
N PRO A 331 11.91 -3.84 3.03
CA PRO A 331 12.01 -4.53 4.31
C PRO A 331 11.82 -6.03 4.09
N SER A 332 12.64 -6.85 4.75
CA SER A 332 12.33 -8.26 4.90
C SER A 332 11.05 -8.41 5.74
N PRO A 333 10.18 -9.38 5.46
CA PRO A 333 8.99 -9.64 6.29
C PRO A 333 9.30 -9.81 7.78
N ARG A 334 10.55 -10.22 8.11
CA ARG A 334 11.02 -10.37 9.50
C ARG A 334 11.49 -9.07 10.14
N ASP A 335 11.82 -8.05 9.36
CA ASP A 335 12.34 -6.78 9.91
C ASP A 335 11.23 -5.89 10.49
N GLY A 336 9.97 -6.12 10.13
CA GLY A 336 8.79 -5.44 10.68
C GLY A 336 8.22 -6.06 11.95
N ALA A 337 8.65 -7.27 12.32
CA ALA A 337 8.13 -8.01 13.47
C ALA A 337 9.01 -7.87 14.75
N THR A 338 10.13 -7.15 14.69
CA THR A 338 11.10 -7.03 15.78
C THR A 338 11.37 -5.58 16.19
N SER A 339 10.34 -4.76 16.36
CA SER A 339 10.51 -3.48 17.07
C SER A 339 9.29 -3.15 17.91
#